data_c369fb7058dac2009fad9a35cfac07e0
#
_entry.id   c369fb7058dac2009fad9a35cfac07e0
#
_cell.length_a   1.000
_cell.length_b   1.000
_cell.length_c   1.000
_cell.angle_alpha   90.00
_cell.angle_beta   90.00
_cell.angle_gamma   90.00
#
_symmetry.space_group_name_H-M   'P 1'
#
loop_
_entity.id
_entity.type
_entity.pdbx_description
1 polymer ?
#
loop_
_entity_poly.entity_id
_entity_poly.type
_entity_poly.pdbx_seq_one_letter_code
_entity_poly.pdbx_strand_id
1 'polypeptide(L)'
;HVIKAGATVWQGGINLSFGQEYVSLNLSGVYPNHTEVEVVKLFKGRFINEIDIKERRKVIVLHKKTAEILFDKTHTEPIGQFVNAGNVVYQVVGLYNDKGDSGDSDAYIPFTTLQTIYNKGDKLNNLVMTTKNLETIEANEAFEAHYRKVLGANHRFDPTDHSAIWIWNRFTNYLQQQQGSNMLRIAIWVIG
;
A
#
# COMPACT_ATOMS: atom_id res chain seq x y z
N HIS A 1 -9.33 -12.74 14.88
CA HIS A 1 -9.34 -11.29 14.67
C HIS A 1 -8.86 -10.91 13.28
N VAL A 2 -7.73 -11.45 12.77
CA VAL A 2 -7.24 -11.17 11.42
C VAL A 2 -8.12 -11.87 10.38
N ILE A 3 -8.64 -11.10 9.40
CA ILE A 3 -9.45 -11.63 8.31
C ILE A 3 -8.63 -11.76 7.05
N LYS A 4 -7.86 -10.72 6.73
CA LYS A 4 -7.00 -10.62 5.56
C LYS A 4 -5.67 -10.00 5.95
N ALA A 5 -4.60 -10.44 5.31
CA ALA A 5 -3.29 -9.85 5.43
C ALA A 5 -2.66 -9.73 4.05
N GLY A 6 -1.91 -8.65 3.84
CA GLY A 6 -1.15 -8.40 2.63
C GLY A 6 0.22 -7.85 2.97
N ALA A 7 1.25 -8.37 2.33
CA ALA A 7 2.59 -7.83 2.44
C ALA A 7 2.86 -6.86 1.28
N THR A 8 3.62 -5.81 1.55
CA THR A 8 4.12 -4.90 0.53
C THR A 8 5.62 -4.76 0.64
N VAL A 9 6.26 -4.64 -0.50
CA VAL A 9 7.68 -4.29 -0.63
C VAL A 9 7.78 -3.13 -1.61
N TRP A 10 8.67 -2.19 -1.36
CA TRP A 10 8.77 -1.03 -2.24
C TRP A 10 10.20 -0.73 -2.67
N GLN A 11 10.32 -0.07 -3.81
CA GLN A 11 11.53 0.49 -4.36
C GLN A 11 11.29 1.94 -4.74
N GLY A 12 11.99 2.84 -4.07
CA GLY A 12 11.90 4.27 -4.31
C GLY A 12 12.84 4.77 -5.41
N GLY A 13 12.57 6.01 -5.87
CA GLY A 13 13.45 6.72 -6.79
C GLY A 13 13.50 6.13 -8.18
N ILE A 14 12.41 5.55 -8.66
CA ILE A 14 12.33 4.97 -10.00
C ILE A 14 11.85 6.03 -10.99
N ASN A 15 12.64 6.25 -12.03
CA ASN A 15 12.20 7.04 -13.18
C ASN A 15 11.45 6.13 -14.15
N LEU A 16 10.14 6.31 -14.21
CA LEU A 16 9.26 5.64 -15.16
C LEU A 16 9.12 6.51 -16.40
N SER A 17 9.30 5.95 -17.60
CA SER A 17 9.25 6.72 -18.86
C SER A 17 8.46 6.03 -19.95
N PHE A 18 7.84 6.87 -20.80
CA PHE A 18 7.21 6.49 -22.06
C PHE A 18 7.58 7.52 -23.14
N GLY A 19 8.29 7.08 -24.18
CA GLY A 19 8.85 8.02 -25.16
C GLY A 19 9.81 9.02 -24.52
N GLN A 20 9.48 10.30 -24.60
CA GLN A 20 10.27 11.40 -24.01
C GLN A 20 9.73 11.87 -22.65
N GLU A 21 8.55 11.39 -22.24
CA GLU A 21 7.94 11.74 -20.96
C GLU A 21 8.43 10.82 -19.85
N TYR A 22 8.64 11.39 -18.67
CA TYR A 22 9.05 10.63 -17.49
C TYR A 22 8.46 11.19 -16.20
N VAL A 23 8.38 10.33 -15.21
CA VAL A 23 7.95 10.69 -13.85
C VAL A 23 8.77 9.87 -12.84
N SER A 24 9.20 10.53 -11.76
CA SER A 24 9.85 9.83 -10.65
C SER A 24 8.80 9.39 -9.66
N LEU A 25 8.81 8.11 -9.30
CA LEU A 25 7.84 7.50 -8.40
C LEU A 25 8.43 6.34 -7.61
N ASN A 26 7.64 5.78 -6.71
CA ASN A 26 7.96 4.53 -6.04
C ASN A 26 7.21 3.36 -6.71
N LEU A 27 7.89 2.22 -6.82
CA LEU A 27 7.24 0.97 -7.20
C LEU A 27 6.88 0.19 -5.94
N SER A 28 5.62 -0.17 -5.81
CA SER A 28 5.11 -1.02 -4.73
C SER A 28 4.79 -2.41 -5.25
N GLY A 29 5.53 -3.41 -4.77
CA GLY A 29 5.26 -4.81 -5.02
C GLY A 29 4.15 -5.29 -4.11
N VAL A 30 3.06 -5.77 -4.69
CA VAL A 30 1.84 -6.12 -3.97
C VAL A 30 1.27 -7.48 -4.42
N TYR A 31 0.46 -8.08 -3.56
CA TYR A 31 -0.35 -9.26 -3.87
C TYR A 31 -1.73 -8.88 -4.44
N PRO A 32 -2.44 -9.80 -5.09
CA PRO A 32 -3.77 -9.54 -5.68
C PRO A 32 -4.81 -9.01 -4.69
N ASN A 33 -4.75 -9.46 -3.43
CA ASN A 33 -5.65 -9.04 -2.36
C ASN A 33 -5.38 -7.62 -1.82
N HIS A 34 -4.40 -6.92 -2.36
CA HIS A 34 -4.05 -5.56 -1.93
C HIS A 34 -5.22 -4.59 -2.08
N THR A 35 -6.01 -4.73 -3.14
CA THR A 35 -7.22 -3.90 -3.36
C THR A 35 -8.31 -4.09 -2.31
N GLU A 36 -8.27 -5.20 -1.57
CA GLU A 36 -9.23 -5.51 -0.52
C GLU A 36 -8.74 -5.08 0.87
N VAL A 37 -7.42 -5.02 1.04
CA VAL A 37 -6.76 -4.62 2.29
C VAL A 37 -6.56 -3.10 2.31
N GLU A 38 -6.15 -2.52 1.21
CA GLU A 38 -6.11 -1.08 0.96
C GLU A 38 -7.23 -0.69 -0.02
N VAL A 39 -7.84 0.46 0.19
CA VAL A 39 -8.98 0.92 -0.63
C VAL A 39 -8.46 1.46 -1.97
N VAL A 40 -7.96 0.58 -2.82
CA VAL A 40 -7.52 0.90 -4.17
C VAL A 40 -8.70 0.72 -5.13
N LYS A 41 -9.11 1.79 -5.81
CA LYS A 41 -10.16 1.74 -6.83
C LYS A 41 -9.56 1.61 -8.21
N LEU A 42 -9.80 0.47 -8.85
CA LEU A 42 -9.45 0.29 -10.26
C LEU A 42 -10.30 1.26 -11.12
N PHE A 43 -9.62 2.02 -11.97
CA PHE A 43 -10.24 2.97 -12.90
C PHE A 43 -10.44 2.34 -14.29
N LYS A 44 -9.42 1.61 -14.80
CA LYS A 44 -9.45 0.97 -16.12
C LYS A 44 -8.53 -0.25 -16.13
N GLY A 45 -8.82 -1.23 -16.99
CA GLY A 45 -8.01 -2.44 -17.12
C GLY A 45 -8.21 -3.42 -15.96
N ARG A 46 -7.14 -4.06 -15.52
CA ARG A 46 -7.14 -5.04 -14.43
C ARG A 46 -6.07 -4.76 -13.38
N PHE A 47 -6.26 -5.27 -12.19
CA PHE A 47 -5.22 -5.31 -11.16
C PHE A 47 -4.30 -6.52 -11.34
N ILE A 48 -3.25 -6.60 -10.53
CA ILE A 48 -2.35 -7.75 -10.43
C ILE A 48 -3.14 -8.99 -10.03
N ASN A 49 -2.83 -10.14 -10.63
CA ASN A 49 -3.49 -11.40 -10.36
C ASN A 49 -2.49 -12.49 -9.95
N GLU A 50 -3.00 -13.67 -9.57
CA GLU A 50 -2.18 -14.80 -9.10
C GLU A 50 -1.20 -15.31 -10.16
N ILE A 51 -1.55 -15.23 -11.45
CA ILE A 51 -0.66 -15.63 -12.54
C ILE A 51 0.53 -14.67 -12.63
N ASP A 52 0.29 -13.37 -12.49
CA ASP A 52 1.37 -12.36 -12.48
C ASP A 52 2.37 -12.62 -11.34
N ILE A 53 1.88 -13.01 -10.16
CA ILE A 53 2.70 -13.39 -9.00
C ILE A 53 3.51 -14.65 -9.29
N LYS A 54 2.83 -15.73 -9.76
CA LYS A 54 3.43 -17.03 -10.00
C LYS A 54 4.50 -16.98 -11.09
N GLU A 55 4.22 -16.28 -12.16
CA GLU A 55 5.10 -16.19 -13.34
C GLU A 55 6.05 -15.00 -13.26
N ARG A 56 5.98 -14.20 -12.19
CA ARG A 56 6.79 -12.98 -12.03
C ARG A 56 6.70 -12.07 -13.24
N ARG A 57 5.46 -11.86 -13.73
CA ARG A 57 5.22 -11.05 -14.92
C ARG A 57 5.66 -9.60 -14.70
N LYS A 58 6.24 -9.01 -15.72
CA LYS A 58 6.61 -7.60 -15.75
C LYS A 58 5.40 -6.76 -16.17
N VAL A 59 4.40 -6.69 -15.30
CA VAL A 59 3.19 -5.89 -15.48
C VAL A 59 3.14 -4.77 -14.43
N ILE A 60 2.48 -3.66 -14.79
CA ILE A 60 2.38 -2.49 -13.93
C ILE A 60 0.96 -1.92 -13.95
N VAL A 61 0.49 -1.49 -12.79
CA VAL A 61 -0.76 -0.75 -12.61
C VAL A 61 -0.39 0.66 -12.19
N LEU A 62 -0.78 1.66 -12.99
CA LEU A 62 -0.40 3.05 -12.80
C LEU A 62 -1.50 3.84 -12.09
N HIS A 63 -1.11 4.82 -11.30
CA HIS A 63 -2.04 5.84 -10.86
C HIS A 63 -2.50 6.68 -12.07
N LYS A 64 -3.77 7.12 -12.06
CA LYS A 64 -4.37 7.90 -13.14
C LYS A 64 -3.52 9.13 -13.50
N LYS A 65 -3.08 9.92 -12.51
CA LYS A 65 -2.21 11.10 -12.73
C LYS A 65 -0.87 10.74 -13.39
N THR A 66 -0.28 9.62 -13.02
CA THR A 66 0.97 9.13 -13.64
C THR A 66 0.76 8.77 -15.10
N ALA A 67 -0.35 8.11 -15.41
CA ALA A 67 -0.70 7.79 -16.79
C ALA A 67 -0.96 9.05 -17.62
N GLU A 68 -1.63 10.05 -17.08
CA GLU A 68 -1.84 11.36 -17.74
C GLU A 68 -0.48 12.01 -18.08
N ILE A 69 0.46 12.08 -17.12
CA ILE A 69 1.79 12.66 -17.38
C ILE A 69 2.52 11.94 -18.50
N LEU A 70 2.46 10.61 -18.54
CA LEU A 70 3.24 9.81 -19.50
C LEU A 70 2.60 9.74 -20.89
N PHE A 71 1.28 9.77 -21.02
CA PHE A 71 0.57 9.41 -22.24
C PHE A 71 -0.23 10.54 -22.89
N ASP A 72 -0.61 11.62 -22.16
CA ASP A 72 -1.49 12.67 -22.69
C ASP A 72 -0.91 13.35 -23.94
N LYS A 73 0.39 13.67 -23.94
CA LYS A 73 1.02 14.35 -25.08
C LYS A 73 1.01 13.52 -26.35
N THR A 74 1.00 12.20 -26.22
CA THR A 74 0.99 11.27 -27.38
C THR A 74 -0.42 10.84 -27.75
N HIS A 75 -1.44 11.20 -26.95
CA HIS A 75 -2.82 10.73 -27.08
C HIS A 75 -2.91 9.19 -27.16
N THR A 76 -1.99 8.49 -26.51
CA THR A 76 -1.90 7.03 -26.56
C THR A 76 -2.69 6.43 -25.40
N GLU A 77 -3.50 5.39 -25.70
CA GLU A 77 -4.17 4.59 -24.68
C GLU A 77 -3.12 3.86 -23.82
N PRO A 78 -3.06 4.08 -22.50
CA PRO A 78 -2.03 3.50 -21.64
C PRO A 78 -2.07 1.98 -21.53
N ILE A 79 -3.28 1.37 -21.55
CA ILE A 79 -3.43 -0.08 -21.36
C ILE A 79 -2.81 -0.84 -22.54
N GLY A 80 -1.95 -1.80 -22.21
CA GLY A 80 -1.23 -2.61 -23.18
C GLY A 80 0.11 -2.02 -23.62
N GLN A 81 0.37 -0.74 -23.34
CA GLN A 81 1.65 -0.09 -23.65
C GLN A 81 2.78 -0.57 -22.73
N PHE A 82 4.00 -0.35 -23.17
CA PHE A 82 5.20 -0.68 -22.42
C PHE A 82 5.86 0.59 -21.90
N VAL A 83 6.18 0.62 -20.63
CA VAL A 83 6.88 1.71 -19.95
C VAL A 83 8.22 1.22 -19.42
N ASN A 84 9.22 2.10 -19.41
CA ASN A 84 10.54 1.78 -18.91
C ASN A 84 10.71 2.27 -17.47
N ALA A 85 11.09 1.39 -16.57
CA ALA A 85 11.46 1.69 -15.19
C ALA A 85 12.95 1.39 -15.01
N GLY A 86 13.79 2.37 -15.26
CA GLY A 86 15.25 2.15 -15.40
C GLY A 86 15.55 1.19 -16.55
N ASN A 87 16.16 0.04 -16.23
CA ASN A 87 16.53 -0.98 -17.23
C ASN A 87 15.45 -2.08 -17.42
N VAL A 88 14.27 -1.90 -16.84
CA VAL A 88 13.20 -2.90 -16.89
C VAL A 88 11.99 -2.35 -17.60
N VAL A 89 11.45 -3.13 -18.52
CA VAL A 89 10.24 -2.80 -19.27
C VAL A 89 9.04 -3.50 -18.62
N TYR A 90 7.97 -2.74 -18.34
CA TYR A 90 6.72 -3.23 -17.81
C TYR A 90 5.56 -2.96 -18.76
N GLN A 91 4.65 -3.91 -18.89
CA GLN A 91 3.40 -3.69 -19.62
C GLN A 91 2.34 -3.09 -18.70
N VAL A 92 1.73 -2.00 -19.10
CA VAL A 92 0.62 -1.37 -18.38
C VAL A 92 -0.63 -2.24 -18.53
N VAL A 93 -1.15 -2.77 -17.41
CA VAL A 93 -2.33 -3.65 -17.42
C VAL A 93 -3.55 -3.03 -16.72
N GLY A 94 -3.35 -1.98 -15.95
CA GLY A 94 -4.43 -1.30 -15.25
C GLY A 94 -4.08 0.13 -14.84
N LEU A 95 -5.14 0.90 -14.59
CA LEU A 95 -5.09 2.23 -14.01
C LEU A 95 -5.93 2.26 -12.76
N TYR A 96 -5.43 2.90 -11.71
CA TYR A 96 -6.17 3.08 -10.46
C TYR A 96 -6.29 4.55 -10.07
N ASN A 97 -7.22 4.84 -9.19
CA ASN A 97 -7.41 6.16 -8.60
C ASN A 97 -7.61 6.02 -7.09
N ASP A 98 -6.99 6.88 -6.32
CA ASP A 98 -7.15 6.93 -4.88
C ASP A 98 -8.34 7.80 -4.47
N LYS A 99 -8.91 7.52 -3.31
CA LYS A 99 -9.95 8.38 -2.71
C LYS A 99 -9.40 9.66 -2.07
N GLY A 100 -8.08 9.80 -1.97
CA GLY A 100 -7.41 10.95 -1.36
C GLY A 100 -6.39 11.55 -2.31
N ASP A 101 -6.22 12.87 -2.21
CA ASP A 101 -5.17 13.61 -2.92
C ASP A 101 -3.81 13.44 -2.19
N SER A 102 -3.53 12.24 -1.70
CA SER A 102 -2.21 11.88 -1.20
C SER A 102 -1.29 11.90 -2.42
N GLY A 103 -0.35 12.83 -2.42
CA GLY A 103 0.55 13.09 -3.56
C GLY A 103 1.52 11.94 -3.90
N ASP A 104 1.34 10.78 -3.31
CA ASP A 104 2.13 9.59 -3.57
C ASP A 104 1.49 8.78 -4.69
N SER A 105 1.88 9.10 -5.91
CA SER A 105 1.51 8.34 -7.09
C SER A 105 2.43 7.13 -7.24
N ASP A 106 2.27 6.14 -6.37
CA ASP A 106 2.96 4.87 -6.50
C ASP A 106 2.45 4.11 -7.74
N ALA A 107 3.30 3.25 -8.27
CA ALA A 107 2.86 2.28 -9.26
C ALA A 107 2.94 0.87 -8.66
N TYR A 108 1.93 0.05 -8.91
CA TYR A 108 1.88 -1.32 -8.39
C TYR A 108 2.43 -2.31 -9.40
N ILE A 109 3.30 -3.22 -8.93
CA ILE A 109 3.80 -4.36 -9.69
C ILE A 109 3.64 -5.64 -8.86
N PRO A 110 3.74 -6.85 -9.45
CA PRO A 110 3.66 -8.08 -8.68
C PRO A 110 4.77 -8.16 -7.61
N PHE A 111 4.40 -8.55 -6.39
CA PHE A 111 5.31 -8.63 -5.25
C PHE A 111 6.58 -9.43 -5.57
N THR A 112 6.42 -10.62 -6.14
CA THR A 112 7.52 -11.51 -6.50
C THR A 112 8.41 -10.96 -7.61
N THR A 113 7.83 -10.16 -8.52
CA THR A 113 8.58 -9.45 -9.57
C THR A 113 9.48 -8.40 -8.98
N LEU A 114 8.96 -7.57 -8.05
CA LEU A 114 9.77 -6.55 -7.37
C LEU A 114 10.91 -7.18 -6.56
N GLN A 115 10.61 -8.22 -5.78
CA GLN A 115 11.64 -8.93 -5.00
C GLN A 115 12.77 -9.44 -5.90
N THR A 116 12.42 -10.04 -7.04
CA THR A 116 13.40 -10.63 -7.95
C THR A 116 14.25 -9.55 -8.65
N ILE A 117 13.61 -8.53 -9.22
CA ILE A 117 14.29 -7.51 -10.03
C ILE A 117 15.20 -6.63 -9.18
N TYR A 118 14.73 -6.23 -7.99
CA TYR A 118 15.45 -5.32 -7.10
C TYR A 118 16.21 -6.03 -5.97
N ASN A 119 16.37 -7.35 -6.09
CA ASN A 119 17.13 -8.18 -5.15
C ASN A 119 16.77 -7.96 -3.67
N LYS A 120 15.45 -7.93 -3.39
CA LYS A 120 14.94 -7.70 -2.03
C LYS A 120 15.01 -8.95 -1.14
N GLY A 121 15.29 -10.14 -1.72
CA GLY A 121 15.25 -11.40 -1.00
C GLY A 121 13.89 -11.65 -0.35
N ASP A 122 13.90 -12.07 0.91
CA ASP A 122 12.67 -12.33 1.69
C ASP A 122 12.18 -11.10 2.48
N LYS A 123 12.74 -9.92 2.20
CA LYS A 123 12.38 -8.69 2.90
C LYS A 123 11.01 -8.20 2.45
N LEU A 124 10.25 -7.68 3.40
CA LEU A 124 9.05 -6.89 3.18
C LEU A 124 9.19 -5.56 3.93
N ASN A 125 8.49 -4.54 3.48
CA ASN A 125 8.51 -3.23 4.13
C ASN A 125 7.30 -3.08 5.07
N ASN A 126 6.11 -3.47 4.61
CA ASN A 126 4.90 -3.37 5.40
C ASN A 126 4.11 -4.68 5.36
N LEU A 127 3.47 -4.97 6.49
CA LEU A 127 2.41 -5.96 6.59
C LEU A 127 1.12 -5.23 6.93
N VAL A 128 0.15 -5.30 6.06
CA VAL A 128 -1.16 -4.68 6.25
C VAL A 128 -2.17 -5.76 6.58
N MET A 129 -2.99 -5.53 7.60
CA MET A 129 -3.99 -6.49 8.06
C MET A 129 -5.35 -5.84 8.19
N THR A 130 -6.38 -6.58 7.79
CA THR A 130 -7.77 -6.25 8.13
C THR A 130 -8.22 -7.13 9.28
N THR A 131 -8.74 -6.49 10.32
CA THR A 131 -9.21 -7.17 11.53
C THR A 131 -10.71 -6.98 11.71
N LYS A 132 -11.35 -7.86 12.47
CA LYS A 132 -12.72 -7.70 12.98
C LYS A 132 -12.82 -8.10 14.45
N ASN A 133 -13.92 -7.68 15.12
CA ASN A 133 -14.17 -7.90 16.54
C ASN A 133 -13.08 -7.25 17.42
N LEU A 134 -12.61 -6.05 17.02
CA LEU A 134 -11.71 -5.18 17.77
C LEU A 134 -12.37 -3.79 17.86
N GLU A 135 -13.53 -3.73 18.52
CA GLU A 135 -14.40 -2.54 18.51
C GLU A 135 -14.05 -1.54 19.63
N THR A 136 -13.14 -1.90 20.54
CA THR A 136 -12.70 -1.03 21.63
C THR A 136 -11.20 -0.76 21.58
N ILE A 137 -10.77 0.30 22.25
CA ILE A 137 -9.35 0.65 22.36
C ILE A 137 -8.60 -0.48 23.07
N GLU A 138 -9.14 -1.00 24.16
CA GLU A 138 -8.54 -2.05 24.98
C GLU A 138 -8.37 -3.36 24.20
N ALA A 139 -9.36 -3.70 23.35
CA ALA A 139 -9.26 -4.89 22.48
C ALA A 139 -8.16 -4.73 21.42
N ASN A 140 -7.99 -3.52 20.88
CA ASN A 140 -6.93 -3.22 19.92
C ASN A 140 -5.55 -3.24 20.58
N GLU A 141 -5.41 -2.66 21.77
CA GLU A 141 -4.15 -2.69 22.55
C GLU A 141 -3.75 -4.12 22.92
N ALA A 142 -4.71 -4.93 23.37
CA ALA A 142 -4.47 -6.34 23.67
C ALA A 142 -4.05 -7.14 22.43
N PHE A 143 -4.67 -6.86 21.27
CA PHE A 143 -4.29 -7.46 20.00
C PHE A 143 -2.87 -7.04 19.60
N GLU A 144 -2.53 -5.75 19.70
CA GLU A 144 -1.20 -5.24 19.40
C GLU A 144 -0.13 -5.86 20.29
N ALA A 145 -0.37 -5.95 21.60
CA ALA A 145 0.55 -6.58 22.53
C ALA A 145 0.79 -8.06 22.22
N HIS A 146 -0.29 -8.79 21.85
CA HIS A 146 -0.18 -10.17 21.41
C HIS A 146 0.64 -10.31 20.13
N TYR A 147 0.37 -9.46 19.14
CA TYR A 147 1.09 -9.44 17.86
C TYR A 147 2.58 -9.15 18.05
N ARG A 148 2.93 -8.14 18.87
CA ARG A 148 4.33 -7.83 19.24
C ARG A 148 5.02 -9.01 19.92
N LYS A 149 4.31 -9.72 20.82
CA LYS A 149 4.85 -10.91 21.49
C LYS A 149 5.18 -12.03 20.50
N VAL A 150 4.29 -12.31 19.56
CA VAL A 150 4.50 -13.35 18.54
C VAL A 150 5.67 -12.99 17.61
N LEU A 151 5.72 -11.74 17.14
CA LEU A 151 6.82 -11.30 16.27
C LEU A 151 8.15 -11.21 17.03
N GLY A 152 8.14 -10.72 18.26
CA GLY A 152 9.33 -10.66 19.11
C GLY A 152 9.96 -12.03 19.33
N ALA A 153 9.14 -13.05 19.57
CA ALA A 153 9.60 -14.43 19.70
C ALA A 153 10.24 -14.97 18.40
N ASN A 154 9.66 -14.65 17.25
CA ASN A 154 10.16 -15.12 15.95
C ASN A 154 11.38 -14.35 15.43
N HIS A 155 11.46 -13.05 15.72
CA HIS A 155 12.49 -12.15 15.20
C HIS A 155 13.50 -11.67 16.26
N ARG A 156 13.40 -12.20 17.48
CA ARG A 156 14.35 -11.98 18.60
C ARG A 156 14.49 -10.51 19.01
N PHE A 157 13.38 -9.79 19.11
CA PHE A 157 13.33 -8.47 19.71
C PHE A 157 12.42 -8.46 20.96
N ASP A 158 12.64 -7.48 21.85
CA ASP A 158 11.81 -7.31 23.03
C ASP A 158 10.40 -6.82 22.64
N PRO A 159 9.32 -7.55 22.97
CA PRO A 159 7.95 -7.12 22.65
C PRO A 159 7.56 -5.75 23.23
N THR A 160 8.25 -5.30 24.29
CA THR A 160 8.02 -3.99 24.91
C THR A 160 8.76 -2.85 24.20
N ASP A 161 9.68 -3.17 23.31
CA ASP A 161 10.36 -2.17 22.49
C ASP A 161 9.45 -1.71 21.34
N HIS A 162 8.81 -0.56 21.54
CA HIS A 162 7.94 0.05 20.52
C HIS A 162 8.71 0.53 19.28
N SER A 163 10.03 0.71 19.37
CA SER A 163 10.85 1.11 18.22
C SER A 163 11.18 -0.04 17.27
N ALA A 164 11.11 -1.28 17.74
CA ALA A 164 11.39 -2.48 16.95
C ALA A 164 10.38 -2.70 15.82
N ILE A 165 9.11 -2.36 16.04
CA ILE A 165 8.05 -2.41 15.05
C ILE A 165 7.14 -1.21 15.21
N TRP A 166 6.97 -0.46 14.13
CA TRP A 166 5.98 0.60 14.08
C TRP A 166 4.62 0.04 13.61
N ILE A 167 3.58 0.27 14.42
CA ILE A 167 2.21 -0.18 14.14
C ILE A 167 1.30 1.03 13.96
N TRP A 168 0.67 1.11 12.79
CA TRP A 168 -0.34 2.12 12.49
C TRP A 168 -1.73 1.51 12.58
N ASN A 169 -2.42 1.74 13.69
CA ASN A 169 -3.79 1.30 13.88
C ASN A 169 -4.78 2.43 13.51
N ARG A 170 -5.33 2.37 12.31
CA ARG A 170 -6.28 3.38 11.80
C ARG A 170 -7.54 3.46 12.65
N PHE A 171 -8.00 2.33 13.20
CA PHE A 171 -9.22 2.28 13.99
C PHE A 171 -9.04 2.92 15.36
N THR A 172 -7.96 2.65 16.05
CA THR A 172 -7.64 3.29 17.34
C THR A 172 -7.52 4.81 17.16
N ASN A 173 -6.85 5.28 16.11
CA ASN A 173 -6.75 6.71 15.82
C ASN A 173 -8.14 7.34 15.57
N TYR A 174 -9.02 6.64 14.84
CA TYR A 174 -10.40 7.09 14.61
C TYR A 174 -11.20 7.19 15.92
N LEU A 175 -11.13 6.19 16.81
CA LEU A 175 -11.79 6.19 18.10
C LEU A 175 -11.29 7.31 19.01
N GLN A 176 -9.98 7.54 19.05
CA GLN A 176 -9.39 8.64 19.84
C GLN A 176 -9.86 10.01 19.33
N GLN A 177 -9.95 10.21 18.01
CA GLN A 177 -10.50 11.44 17.43
C GLN A 177 -11.97 11.63 17.79
N GLN A 178 -12.78 10.57 17.78
CA GLN A 178 -14.18 10.67 18.19
C GLN A 178 -14.34 11.02 19.68
N GLN A 179 -13.55 10.42 20.55
CA GLN A 179 -13.55 10.73 21.97
C GLN A 179 -13.16 12.18 22.24
N GLY A 180 -12.10 12.68 21.58
CA GLY A 180 -11.67 14.08 21.68
C GLY A 180 -12.76 15.06 21.18
N SER A 181 -13.41 14.75 20.06
CA SER A 181 -14.51 15.54 19.52
C SER A 181 -15.73 15.58 20.46
N ASN A 182 -16.07 14.46 21.08
CA ASN A 182 -17.16 14.39 22.05
C ASN A 182 -16.86 15.17 23.34
N MET A 183 -15.62 15.12 23.82
CA MET A 183 -15.18 15.93 24.97
C MET A 183 -15.28 17.44 24.70
N LEU A 184 -14.86 17.86 23.50
CA LEU A 184 -14.98 19.28 23.08
C LEU A 184 -16.45 19.71 23.00
N ARG A 185 -17.33 18.88 22.47
CA ARG A 185 -18.78 19.17 22.42
C ARG A 185 -19.37 19.32 23.83
N ILE A 186 -19.02 18.45 24.76
CA ILE A 186 -19.48 18.52 26.16
C ILE A 186 -18.93 19.79 26.82
N ALA A 187 -17.65 20.14 26.61
CA ALA A 187 -17.05 21.34 27.17
C ALA A 187 -17.76 22.63 26.66
N ILE A 188 -18.09 22.70 25.37
CA ILE A 188 -18.83 23.82 24.80
C ILE A 188 -20.26 23.93 25.39
N TRP A 189 -20.92 22.79 25.65
CA TRP A 189 -22.24 22.78 26.28
C TRP A 189 -22.23 23.21 27.76
N VAL A 190 -21.13 23.03 28.47
CA VAL A 190 -20.98 23.39 29.88
C VAL A 190 -20.61 24.87 30.05
N ILE A 191 -19.98 25.48 29.07
CA ILE A 191 -19.50 26.89 29.12
C ILE A 191 -20.46 27.87 28.44
N GLY A 192 -21.37 27.41 27.62
CA GLY A 192 -22.41 28.21 26.92
C GLY A 192 -23.76 28.09 27.57
#